data_33b1c7faff740c54402eae399e6a9ff2
#
_entry.id   33b1c7faff740c54402eae399e6a9ff2
#
_cell.length_a   1.000
_cell.length_b   1.000
_cell.length_c   1.000
_cell.angle_alpha   90.00
_cell.angle_beta   90.00
_cell.angle_gamma   90.00
#
_symmetry.space_group_name_H-M   'P 1'
#
loop_
_entity.id
_entity.type
_entity.pdbx_description
1 polymer ?
#
loop_
_entity_poly.entity_id
_entity_poly.type
_entity_poly.pdbx_seq_one_letter_code
_entity_poly.pdbx_strand_id
1 'polypeptide(L)'
;MPHNPEIGQSILTGGFATNVHDVGSGAPVLLIHGSGPGVSAWANWRLLLPVLSQTRRVIAPDMRGFGFTERPANPAASSTYSMAAWVQQAVDLLDAMKVAQADLVGNSFGGALALALAIAHPQRVRRLVLMGSVGVPF
;
A
#
# COMPACT_ATOMS: atom_id res chain seq x y z
N MET A 1 21.40 -11.25 14.65
CA MET A 1 20.39 -10.19 14.88
C MET A 1 19.02 -10.74 14.52
N PRO A 2 18.04 -10.58 15.39
CA PRO A 2 16.69 -10.96 15.03
C PRO A 2 16.20 -10.11 13.86
N HIS A 3 15.54 -10.75 12.94
CA HIS A 3 14.94 -10.07 11.81
C HIS A 3 13.70 -9.30 12.26
N ASN A 4 13.59 -8.02 11.86
CA ASN A 4 12.39 -7.24 12.11
C ASN A 4 11.35 -7.58 11.01
N PRO A 5 10.23 -8.23 11.36
CA PRO A 5 9.24 -8.63 10.36
C PRO A 5 8.55 -7.46 9.66
N GLU A 6 8.61 -6.26 10.23
CA GLU A 6 8.04 -5.08 9.59
C GLU A 6 8.86 -4.60 8.38
N ILE A 7 10.12 -5.01 8.27
CA ILE A 7 10.99 -4.63 7.16
C ILE A 7 10.90 -5.70 6.08
N GLY A 8 10.39 -5.31 4.92
CA GLY A 8 10.32 -6.14 3.71
C GLY A 8 11.39 -5.74 2.71
N GLN A 9 10.99 -5.68 1.44
CA GLN A 9 11.85 -5.21 0.37
C GLN A 9 11.82 -3.68 0.30
N SER A 10 12.89 -3.09 -0.21
CA SER A 10 12.96 -1.66 -0.48
C SER A 10 12.87 -1.44 -1.98
N ILE A 11 11.83 -0.77 -2.43
CA ILE A 11 11.56 -0.48 -3.84
C ILE A 11 11.54 1.02 -4.04
N LEU A 12 12.31 1.51 -5.01
CA LEU A 12 12.31 2.94 -5.34
C LEU A 12 10.99 3.33 -6.04
N THR A 13 10.31 4.31 -5.48
CA THR A 13 9.02 4.80 -5.99
C THR A 13 9.05 6.32 -6.06
N GLY A 14 9.11 6.87 -7.27
CA GLY A 14 9.05 8.32 -7.45
C GLY A 14 10.11 9.11 -6.69
N GLY A 15 11.32 8.54 -6.52
CA GLY A 15 12.45 9.22 -5.89
C GLY A 15 12.64 8.93 -4.41
N PHE A 16 11.85 8.04 -3.81
CA PHE A 16 12.05 7.59 -2.42
C PHE A 16 11.83 6.09 -2.28
N ALA A 17 12.42 5.50 -1.25
CA ALA A 17 12.35 4.06 -1.02
C ALA A 17 11.08 3.69 -0.26
N THR A 18 10.26 2.83 -0.85
CA THR A 18 9.07 2.26 -0.23
C THR A 18 9.40 0.89 0.36
N ASN A 19 9.10 0.71 1.64
CA ASN A 19 9.14 -0.60 2.27
C ASN A 19 7.89 -1.38 1.87
N VAL A 20 8.07 -2.58 1.31
CA VAL A 20 6.97 -3.38 0.80
C VAL A 20 7.16 -4.85 1.11
N HIS A 21 6.07 -5.51 1.50
CA HIS A 21 6.01 -6.96 1.61
C HIS A 21 5.46 -7.51 0.31
N ASP A 22 6.21 -8.38 -0.35
CA ASP A 22 5.84 -9.03 -1.60
C ASP A 22 5.95 -10.53 -1.39
N VAL A 23 4.83 -11.21 -1.21
CA VAL A 23 4.79 -12.62 -0.87
C VAL A 23 3.77 -13.36 -1.73
N GLY A 24 4.09 -14.62 -2.04
CA GLY A 24 3.22 -15.46 -2.86
C GLY A 24 3.40 -15.24 -4.34
N SER A 25 2.59 -15.94 -5.12
CA SER A 25 2.58 -15.86 -6.57
C SER A 25 1.15 -16.00 -7.08
N GLY A 26 0.91 -15.56 -8.32
CA GLY A 26 -0.40 -15.59 -8.93
C GLY A 26 -0.95 -14.19 -9.18
N ALA A 27 -2.28 -14.06 -9.21
CA ALA A 27 -2.92 -12.79 -9.46
C ALA A 27 -2.57 -11.78 -8.35
N PRO A 28 -2.10 -10.58 -8.70
CA PRO A 28 -1.64 -9.62 -7.70
C PRO A 28 -2.78 -8.96 -6.94
N VAL A 29 -2.57 -8.80 -5.63
CA VAL A 29 -3.43 -8.02 -4.75
C VAL A 29 -2.60 -7.00 -4.00
N LEU A 30 -3.03 -5.76 -4.01
CA LEU A 30 -2.40 -4.66 -3.29
C LEU A 30 -3.19 -4.39 -2.00
N LEU A 31 -2.54 -4.52 -0.86
CA LEU A 31 -3.14 -4.28 0.45
C LEU A 31 -2.69 -2.91 0.97
N ILE A 32 -3.65 -2.03 1.24
CA ILE A 32 -3.37 -0.68 1.73
C ILE A 32 -3.85 -0.54 3.17
N HIS A 33 -2.90 -0.31 4.07
CA HIS A 33 -3.15 -0.23 5.51
C HIS A 33 -3.92 1.03 5.91
N GLY A 34 -4.46 1.02 7.13
CA GLY A 34 -5.11 2.17 7.72
C GLY A 34 -4.12 3.22 8.23
N SER A 35 -4.64 4.21 8.92
CA SER A 35 -3.85 5.25 9.58
C SER A 35 -3.97 5.13 11.10
N GLY A 36 -2.99 5.68 11.79
CA GLY A 36 -2.96 5.67 13.24
C GLY A 36 -1.56 5.46 13.77
N PRO A 37 -1.33 5.73 15.05
CA PRO A 37 -0.01 5.54 15.65
C PRO A 37 0.41 4.06 15.59
N GLY A 38 1.63 3.82 15.11
CA GLY A 38 2.20 2.48 15.03
C GLY A 38 1.72 1.63 13.88
N VAL A 39 0.90 2.16 12.97
CA VAL A 39 0.42 1.43 11.81
C VAL A 39 1.57 1.22 10.81
N SER A 40 1.61 0.01 10.26
CA SER A 40 2.46 -0.38 9.14
C SER A 40 1.73 -1.45 8.33
N ALA A 41 2.24 -1.79 7.16
CA ALA A 41 1.69 -2.89 6.38
C ALA A 41 1.72 -4.19 7.19
N TRP A 42 2.84 -4.48 7.86
CA TRP A 42 2.97 -5.68 8.69
C TRP A 42 1.96 -5.67 9.84
N ALA A 43 1.88 -4.58 10.60
CA ALA A 43 0.96 -4.48 11.73
C ALA A 43 -0.50 -4.70 11.32
N ASN A 44 -0.88 -4.17 10.15
CA ASN A 44 -2.25 -4.29 9.65
C ASN A 44 -2.54 -5.67 9.05
N TRP A 45 -1.60 -6.25 8.31
CA TRP A 45 -1.87 -7.39 7.44
C TRP A 45 -1.17 -8.70 7.83
N ARG A 46 -0.41 -8.74 8.93
CA ARG A 46 0.40 -9.89 9.32
C ARG A 46 -0.36 -11.22 9.42
N LEU A 47 -1.64 -11.16 9.77
CA LEU A 47 -2.48 -12.36 9.88
C LEU A 47 -3.06 -12.77 8.52
N LEU A 48 -3.25 -11.83 7.61
CA LEU A 48 -3.80 -12.09 6.29
C LEU A 48 -2.72 -12.52 5.28
N LEU A 49 -1.51 -11.99 5.40
CA LEU A 49 -0.42 -12.26 4.46
C LEU A 49 -0.17 -13.75 4.24
N PRO A 50 0.00 -14.59 5.28
CA PRO A 50 0.28 -16.01 5.07
C PRO A 50 -0.88 -16.78 4.46
N VAL A 51 -2.10 -16.33 4.68
CA VAL A 51 -3.29 -17.00 4.12
C VAL A 51 -3.47 -16.63 2.66
N LEU A 52 -3.46 -15.34 2.36
CA LEU A 52 -3.73 -14.84 1.01
C LEU A 52 -2.61 -15.20 0.03
N SER A 53 -1.37 -15.24 0.51
CA SER A 53 -0.20 -15.59 -0.31
C SER A 53 -0.15 -17.04 -0.75
N GLN A 54 -1.00 -17.90 -0.23
CA GLN A 54 -1.10 -19.29 -0.68
C GLN A 54 -1.62 -19.38 -2.11
N THR A 55 -2.44 -18.44 -2.54
CA THR A 55 -3.09 -18.47 -3.86
C THR A 55 -2.87 -17.20 -4.68
N ARG A 56 -2.27 -16.15 -4.09
CA ARG A 56 -2.09 -14.86 -4.74
C ARG A 56 -0.72 -14.28 -4.48
N ARG A 57 -0.29 -13.39 -5.37
CA ARG A 57 0.83 -12.49 -5.09
C ARG A 57 0.30 -11.33 -4.28
N VAL A 58 0.79 -11.18 -3.05
CA VAL A 58 0.33 -10.15 -2.12
C VAL A 58 1.39 -9.07 -2.00
N ILE A 59 1.00 -7.84 -2.29
CA ILE A 59 1.87 -6.66 -2.25
C ILE A 59 1.32 -5.72 -1.18
N ALA A 60 2.08 -5.52 -0.11
CA ALA A 60 1.64 -4.70 1.03
C ALA A 60 2.71 -3.66 1.36
N PRO A 61 2.57 -2.43 0.84
CA PRO A 61 3.51 -1.36 1.13
C PRO A 61 3.21 -0.64 2.42
N ASP A 62 4.25 -0.08 3.04
CA ASP A 62 4.10 1.02 3.98
C ASP A 62 3.89 2.31 3.18
N MET A 63 2.74 2.95 3.35
CA MET A 63 2.50 4.22 2.69
C MET A 63 3.38 5.31 3.30
N ARG A 64 3.72 6.34 2.52
CA ARG A 64 4.63 7.39 2.97
C ARG A 64 4.10 8.06 4.23
N GLY A 65 4.96 8.19 5.25
CA GLY A 65 4.59 8.66 6.58
C GLY A 65 4.37 7.54 7.59
N PHE A 66 4.39 6.27 7.14
CA PHE A 66 4.13 5.10 7.98
C PHE A 66 5.26 4.09 7.86
N GLY A 67 5.39 3.26 8.89
CA GLY A 67 6.32 2.14 8.92
C GLY A 67 7.75 2.50 8.57
N PHE A 68 8.34 1.73 7.67
CA PHE A 68 9.75 1.87 7.29
C PHE A 68 9.97 2.47 5.90
N THR A 69 8.92 3.02 5.28
CA THR A 69 9.07 3.79 4.06
C THR A 69 9.86 5.07 4.33
N GLU A 70 10.75 5.43 3.41
CA GLU A 70 11.64 6.58 3.56
C GLU A 70 10.85 7.86 3.86
N ARG A 71 11.32 8.58 4.89
CA ARG A 71 10.73 9.86 5.28
C ARG A 71 11.22 10.97 4.36
N PRO A 72 10.39 11.98 4.06
CA PRO A 72 10.82 13.11 3.25
C PRO A 72 11.86 13.95 3.98
N ALA A 73 12.77 14.57 3.22
CA ALA A 73 13.75 15.52 3.78
C ALA A 73 13.07 16.75 4.37
N ASN A 74 11.92 17.14 3.81
CA ASN A 74 11.12 18.25 4.31
C ASN A 74 9.67 17.79 4.57
N PRO A 75 9.36 17.28 5.78
CA PRO A 75 8.02 16.78 6.09
C PRO A 75 6.96 17.88 6.15
N ALA A 76 7.36 19.14 6.23
CA ALA A 76 6.42 20.27 6.26
C ALA A 76 5.92 20.68 4.87
N ALA A 77 6.49 20.15 3.79
CA ALA A 77 6.02 20.44 2.44
C ALA A 77 4.59 19.91 2.26
N SER A 78 3.67 20.77 1.86
CA SER A 78 2.23 20.44 1.78
C SER A 78 1.90 19.32 0.80
N SER A 79 2.72 19.14 -0.24
CA SER A 79 2.52 18.10 -1.24
C SER A 79 3.00 16.71 -0.81
N THR A 80 3.75 16.60 0.28
CA THR A 80 4.37 15.35 0.73
C THR A 80 3.34 14.33 1.20
N TYR A 81 2.38 14.78 2.00
CA TYR A 81 1.32 13.95 2.56
C TYR A 81 -0.02 14.45 2.04
N SER A 82 -0.44 13.91 0.92
CA SER A 82 -1.73 14.21 0.32
C SER A 82 -2.28 12.95 -0.33
N MET A 83 -3.59 12.92 -0.56
CA MET A 83 -4.19 11.78 -1.25
C MET A 83 -3.56 11.58 -2.61
N ALA A 84 -3.31 12.67 -3.36
CA ALA A 84 -2.65 12.60 -4.67
C ALA A 84 -1.25 11.99 -4.58
N ALA A 85 -0.47 12.35 -3.54
CA ALA A 85 0.88 11.81 -3.34
C ALA A 85 0.84 10.31 -3.00
N TRP A 86 -0.09 9.88 -2.15
CA TRP A 86 -0.23 8.46 -1.81
C TRP A 86 -0.72 7.63 -3.00
N VAL A 87 -1.66 8.14 -3.78
CA VAL A 87 -2.10 7.47 -5.02
C VAL A 87 -0.93 7.34 -5.98
N GLN A 88 -0.12 8.38 -6.13
CA GLN A 88 1.05 8.34 -6.99
C GLN A 88 2.08 7.32 -6.49
N GLN A 89 2.30 7.23 -5.18
CA GLN A 89 3.18 6.20 -4.60
C GLN A 89 2.70 4.80 -4.99
N ALA A 90 1.41 4.53 -4.88
CA ALA A 90 0.84 3.23 -5.24
C ALA A 90 1.03 2.93 -6.74
N VAL A 91 0.81 3.89 -7.60
CA VAL A 91 1.03 3.74 -9.06
C VAL A 91 2.50 3.49 -9.35
N ASP A 92 3.40 4.27 -8.75
CA ASP A 92 4.84 4.12 -8.94
C ASP A 92 5.31 2.73 -8.44
N LEU A 93 4.74 2.24 -7.36
CA LEU A 93 5.05 0.92 -6.85
C LEU A 93 4.61 -0.18 -7.83
N LEU A 94 3.39 -0.11 -8.34
CA LEU A 94 2.90 -1.05 -9.33
C LEU A 94 3.77 -1.03 -10.59
N ASP A 95 4.17 0.15 -11.05
CA ASP A 95 5.06 0.30 -12.19
C ASP A 95 6.43 -0.32 -11.93
N ALA A 96 7.04 -0.03 -10.78
CA ALA A 96 8.35 -0.55 -10.41
C ALA A 96 8.33 -2.08 -10.27
N MET A 97 7.23 -2.64 -9.81
CA MET A 97 7.05 -4.10 -9.66
C MET A 97 6.49 -4.76 -10.91
N LYS A 98 6.29 -4.01 -11.99
CA LYS A 98 5.78 -4.48 -13.29
C LYS A 98 4.41 -5.15 -13.17
N VAL A 99 3.54 -4.56 -12.35
CA VAL A 99 2.17 -5.00 -12.15
C VAL A 99 1.23 -4.07 -12.91
N ALA A 100 0.67 -4.56 -14.00
CA ALA A 100 -0.22 -3.76 -14.85
C ALA A 100 -1.57 -3.50 -14.17
N GLN A 101 -2.11 -4.50 -13.48
CA GLN A 101 -3.43 -4.44 -12.86
C GLN A 101 -3.44 -5.31 -11.61
N ALA A 102 -4.10 -4.83 -10.55
CA ALA A 102 -4.21 -5.56 -9.28
C ALA A 102 -5.62 -5.44 -8.70
N ASP A 103 -5.99 -6.42 -7.87
CA ASP A 103 -7.09 -6.25 -6.95
C ASP A 103 -6.62 -5.38 -5.78
N LEU A 104 -7.48 -4.52 -5.26
CA LEU A 104 -7.15 -3.66 -4.13
C LEU A 104 -7.96 -4.05 -2.89
N VAL A 105 -7.29 -4.09 -1.75
CA VAL A 105 -7.96 -4.19 -0.44
C VAL A 105 -7.48 -3.02 0.40
N GLY A 106 -8.39 -2.16 0.82
CA GLY A 106 -8.07 -0.99 1.62
C GLY A 106 -8.79 -1.01 2.96
N ASN A 107 -8.04 -0.76 4.03
CA ASN A 107 -8.57 -0.72 5.39
C ASN A 107 -8.64 0.72 5.90
N SER A 108 -9.82 1.18 6.29
CA SER A 108 -10.04 2.50 6.88
C SER A 108 -9.54 3.62 5.95
N PHE A 109 -8.55 4.39 6.34
CA PHE A 109 -7.88 5.38 5.47
C PHE A 109 -7.37 4.75 4.18
N GLY A 110 -6.83 3.52 4.26
CA GLY A 110 -6.39 2.77 3.08
C GLY A 110 -7.53 2.47 2.12
N GLY A 111 -8.76 2.36 2.61
CA GLY A 111 -9.95 2.23 1.79
C GLY A 111 -10.22 3.49 0.96
N ALA A 112 -10.11 4.67 1.56
CA ALA A 112 -10.23 5.93 0.85
C ALA A 112 -9.16 6.08 -0.24
N LEU A 113 -7.93 5.66 0.06
CA LEU A 113 -6.83 5.67 -0.89
C LEU A 113 -7.07 4.70 -2.03
N ALA A 114 -7.52 3.49 -1.74
CA ALA A 114 -7.85 2.48 -2.75
C ALA A 114 -8.96 2.98 -3.68
N LEU A 115 -9.97 3.62 -3.11
CA LEU A 115 -11.06 4.21 -3.88
C LEU A 115 -10.55 5.34 -4.79
N ALA A 116 -9.73 6.23 -4.27
CA ALA A 116 -9.11 7.31 -5.05
C ALA A 116 -8.26 6.76 -6.19
N LEU A 117 -7.50 5.71 -5.94
CA LEU A 117 -6.70 5.02 -6.96
C LEU A 117 -7.59 4.44 -8.06
N ALA A 118 -8.68 3.78 -7.69
CA ALA A 118 -9.63 3.18 -8.64
C ALA A 118 -10.30 4.24 -9.50
N ILE A 119 -10.60 5.41 -8.94
CA ILE A 119 -11.21 6.52 -9.68
C ILE A 119 -10.20 7.16 -10.63
N ALA A 120 -8.97 7.41 -10.17
CA ALA A 120 -7.95 8.09 -10.97
C ALA A 120 -7.32 7.18 -12.03
N HIS A 121 -7.19 5.88 -11.72
CA HIS A 121 -6.50 4.91 -12.57
C HIS A 121 -7.33 3.61 -12.69
N PRO A 122 -8.55 3.67 -13.26
CA PRO A 122 -9.44 2.51 -13.32
C PRO A 122 -8.85 1.33 -14.08
N GLN A 123 -7.97 1.56 -15.04
CA GLN A 123 -7.31 0.52 -15.81
C GLN A 123 -6.28 -0.28 -15.00
N ARG A 124 -5.88 0.22 -13.83
CA ARG A 124 -4.91 -0.44 -12.95
C ARG A 124 -5.59 -1.29 -11.87
N VAL A 125 -6.91 -1.19 -11.73
CA VAL A 125 -7.69 -1.82 -10.66
C VAL A 125 -8.69 -2.79 -11.26
N ARG A 126 -8.60 -4.06 -10.85
CA ARG A 126 -9.53 -5.09 -11.31
C ARG A 126 -10.73 -5.21 -10.38
N ARG A 127 -10.48 -5.36 -9.10
CA ARG A 127 -11.51 -5.46 -8.05
C ARG A 127 -11.12 -4.59 -6.86
N LEU A 128 -12.11 -4.19 -6.09
CA LEU A 128 -11.91 -3.31 -4.94
C LEU A 128 -12.67 -3.85 -3.74
N VAL A 129 -11.95 -4.05 -2.63
CA VAL A 129 -12.52 -4.44 -1.33
C VAL A 129 -12.22 -3.33 -0.33
N LEU A 130 -13.25 -2.79 0.29
CA LEU A 130 -13.15 -1.74 1.29
C LEU A 130 -13.53 -2.30 2.66
N MET A 131 -12.66 -2.12 3.64
CA MET A 131 -12.85 -2.60 5.00
C MET A 131 -12.95 -1.38 5.94
N GLY A 132 -14.17 -1.09 6.43
CA GLY A 132 -14.39 0.06 7.31
C GLY A 132 -13.90 1.37 6.71
N SER A 133 -14.14 1.57 5.43
CA SER A 133 -13.51 2.64 4.67
C SER A 133 -14.01 4.02 5.06
N VAL A 134 -13.07 4.97 5.13
CA VAL A 134 -13.37 6.40 5.18
C VAL A 134 -13.81 6.85 3.79
N GLY A 135 -14.74 7.81 3.72
CA GLY A 135 -15.20 8.40 2.46
C GLY A 135 -16.34 7.67 1.78
N VAL A 136 -16.89 6.64 2.42
CA VAL A 136 -18.07 5.94 1.96
C VAL A 136 -19.25 6.36 2.82
N PRO A 137 -20.36 6.87 2.23
CA PRO A 137 -21.53 7.25 3.02
C PRO A 137 -22.18 6.02 3.66
N PHE A 138 -22.76 6.24 4.81
CA PHE A 138 -23.48 5.21 5.54
C PHE A 138 -24.95 5.18 5.11
#